data_114d0980ef1bec87616857be3d0f0e12
#
_entry.id   114d0980ef1bec87616857be3d0f0e12
#
_cell.length_a   1.000
_cell.length_b   1.000
_cell.length_c   1.000
_cell.angle_alpha   90.00
_cell.angle_beta   90.00
_cell.angle_gamma   90.00
#
_symmetry.space_group_name_H-M   'P 1'
#
loop_
_entity.id
_entity.type
_entity.pdbx_description
1 polymer ?
#
loop_
_entity_poly.entity_id
_entity_poly.type
_entity_poly.pdbx_seq_one_letter_code
_entity_poly.pdbx_strand_id
1 'polypeptide(L)' 'MTAQVQRDFLINHIVDRLTEYLVLDRDIDLAEALKIVYNSKVYQQLQDAEGGLYAQSPSYVYELLKRELH' A
#
# COMPACT_ATOMS: atom_id res chain seq x y z
N MET A 1 -11.14 -19.28 8.49
CA MET A 1 -10.92 -18.12 7.63
C MET A 1 -10.33 -18.56 6.31
N THR A 2 -10.76 -17.94 5.23
CA THR A 2 -10.21 -18.24 3.91
C THR A 2 -8.92 -17.45 3.69
N ALA A 3 -8.08 -17.92 2.77
CA ALA A 3 -6.85 -17.22 2.39
C ALA A 3 -7.15 -15.81 1.87
N GLN A 4 -8.30 -15.63 1.23
CA GLN A 4 -8.71 -14.32 0.71
C GLN A 4 -8.94 -13.30 1.84
N VAL A 5 -9.56 -13.73 2.94
CA VAL A 5 -9.79 -12.84 4.08
C VAL A 5 -8.46 -12.40 4.69
N GLN A 6 -7.51 -13.33 4.83
CA GLN A 6 -6.18 -13.02 5.34
C GLN A 6 -5.44 -12.05 4.42
N ARG A 7 -5.55 -12.26 3.12
CA ARG A 7 -4.91 -11.39 2.13
C ARG A 7 -5.50 -9.98 2.20
N ASP A 8 -6.82 -9.87 2.27
CA ASP A 8 -7.48 -8.56 2.35
C ASP A 8 -7.06 -7.81 3.62
N PHE A 9 -6.94 -8.52 4.73
CA PHE A 9 -6.47 -7.93 5.98
C PHE A 9 -5.05 -7.37 5.81
N LEU A 10 -4.16 -8.15 5.20
CA LEU A 10 -2.76 -7.73 4.98
C LEU A 10 -2.68 -6.54 4.04
N ILE A 11 -3.48 -6.56 2.97
CA ILE A 11 -3.51 -5.44 2.01
C ILE A 11 -3.98 -4.17 2.72
N ASN A 12 -5.05 -4.26 3.49
CA ASN A 12 -5.58 -3.09 4.21
C ASN A 12 -4.57 -2.55 5.22
N HIS A 13 -3.86 -3.44 5.90
CA HIS A 13 -2.80 -3.03 6.84
C HIS A 13 -1.69 -2.26 6.11
N ILE A 14 -1.26 -2.77 4.96
CA ILE A 14 -0.23 -2.10 4.16
C ILE A 14 -0.73 -0.74 3.67
N VAL A 15 -1.96 -0.68 3.15
CA VAL A 15 -2.55 0.58 2.68
C VAL A 15 -2.57 1.63 3.79
N ASP A 16 -2.96 1.23 5.01
CA ASP A 16 -2.97 2.14 6.15
C ASP A 16 -1.58 2.68 6.44
N ARG A 17 -0.57 1.80 6.41
CA ARG A 17 0.80 2.22 6.71
C ARG A 17 1.38 3.10 5.60
N LEU A 18 1.11 2.78 4.34
CA LEU A 18 1.54 3.62 3.22
C LEU A 18 0.93 5.01 3.33
N THR A 19 -0.34 5.08 3.69
CA THR A 19 -1.04 6.35 3.87
C THR A 19 -0.37 7.18 4.97
N GLU A 20 -0.06 6.57 6.11
CA GLU A 20 0.63 7.26 7.21
C GLU A 20 1.99 7.80 6.77
N TYR A 21 2.76 6.99 6.06
CA TYR A 21 4.08 7.40 5.57
C TYR A 21 3.98 8.61 4.64
N LEU A 22 3.00 8.60 3.74
CA LEU A 22 2.81 9.71 2.80
C LEU A 22 2.42 10.99 3.52
N VAL A 23 1.53 10.91 4.49
CA VAL A 23 1.12 12.07 5.28
C VAL A 23 2.34 12.70 5.95
N LEU A 24 3.19 11.88 6.56
CA LEU A 24 4.37 12.37 7.27
C LEU A 24 5.46 12.87 6.33
N ASP A 25 5.71 12.15 5.24
CA ASP A 25 6.83 12.47 4.34
C ASP A 25 6.52 13.64 3.42
N ARG A 26 5.26 13.78 3.00
CA ARG A 26 4.89 14.79 2.00
C ARG A 26 4.06 15.93 2.56
N ASP A 27 3.75 15.87 3.84
CA ASP A 27 2.96 16.90 4.52
C ASP A 27 1.63 17.16 3.79
N ILE A 28 0.95 16.08 3.45
CA ILE A 28 -0.36 16.11 2.80
C ILE A 28 -1.41 15.56 3.75
N ASP A 29 -2.69 15.84 3.47
CA ASP A 29 -3.75 15.33 4.31
C ASP A 29 -4.05 13.86 4.01
N LEU A 30 -4.86 13.26 4.88
CA LEU A 30 -5.20 11.84 4.79
C LEU A 30 -5.92 11.50 3.48
N ALA A 31 -6.85 12.34 3.06
CA ALA A 31 -7.63 12.10 1.85
C ALA A 31 -6.72 12.08 0.62
N GLU A 32 -5.78 13.01 0.55
CA GLU A 32 -4.82 13.08 -0.55
C GLU A 32 -3.92 11.85 -0.57
N ALA A 33 -3.44 11.44 0.61
CA ALA A 33 -2.58 10.26 0.73
C ALA A 33 -3.31 9.01 0.28
N LEU A 34 -4.56 8.81 0.70
CA LEU A 34 -5.37 7.67 0.27
C LEU A 34 -5.56 7.65 -1.24
N LYS A 35 -5.82 8.81 -1.82
CA LYS A 35 -5.99 8.94 -3.26
C LYS A 35 -4.74 8.50 -4.02
N ILE A 36 -3.56 8.91 -3.53
CA ILE A 36 -2.29 8.51 -4.14
C ILE A 36 -2.13 6.99 -4.09
N VAL A 37 -2.37 6.40 -2.92
CA VAL A 37 -2.22 4.94 -2.75
C VAL A 37 -3.17 4.18 -3.66
N TYR A 38 -4.45 4.54 -3.66
CA TYR A 38 -5.45 3.80 -4.43
C TYR A 38 -5.27 3.93 -5.94
N ASN A 39 -4.63 4.98 -6.41
CA ASN A 39 -4.38 5.19 -7.84
C ASN A 39 -3.01 4.68 -8.28
N SER A 40 -2.23 4.10 -7.37
CA SER A 40 -0.88 3.66 -7.68
C SER A 40 -0.85 2.28 -8.33
N LYS A 41 0.22 2.01 -9.07
CA LYS A 41 0.50 0.66 -9.58
C LYS A 41 0.82 -0.30 -8.44
N VAL A 42 1.42 0.22 -7.37
CA VAL A 42 1.71 -0.59 -6.18
C VAL A 42 0.41 -1.17 -5.61
N TYR A 43 -0.66 -0.39 -5.57
CA TYR A 43 -1.94 -0.90 -5.09
C TYR A 43 -2.45 -2.05 -5.97
N GLN A 44 -2.31 -1.91 -7.30
CA GLN A 44 -2.69 -2.98 -8.21
C GLN A 44 -1.87 -4.25 -7.96
N GLN A 45 -0.57 -4.09 -7.70
CA GLN A 45 0.31 -5.22 -7.39
C GLN A 45 -0.05 -5.88 -6.06
N LEU A 46 -0.50 -5.09 -5.08
CA LEU A 46 -0.96 -5.64 -3.81
C LEU A 46 -2.18 -6.56 -4.00
N GLN A 47 -3.00 -6.27 -4.99
CA GLN A 47 -4.20 -7.07 -5.28
C GLN A 47 -3.88 -8.35 -6.03
N ASP A 48 -2.68 -8.47 -6.60
CA ASP A 48 -2.27 -9.64 -7.34
C ASP A 48 -1.82 -10.74 -6.36
N ALA A 49 -2.65 -11.78 -6.26
CA ALA A 49 -2.39 -12.88 -5.33
C ALA A 49 -1.11 -13.64 -5.67
N GLU A 50 -0.77 -13.74 -6.95
CA GLU A 50 0.41 -14.48 -7.38
C GLU A 50 1.71 -13.71 -7.13
N GLY A 51 1.64 -12.39 -7.17
CA GLY A 51 2.81 -11.54 -6.97
C GLY A 51 3.35 -11.55 -5.56
N GLY A 52 2.49 -11.81 -4.56
CA GLY A 52 2.91 -11.93 -3.17
C GLY A 52 3.34 -10.62 -2.51
N LEU A 53 3.13 -9.47 -3.15
CA LEU A 53 3.54 -8.20 -2.57
C LEU A 53 2.86 -7.92 -1.23
N TYR A 54 1.62 -8.38 -1.08
CA TYR A 54 0.86 -8.19 0.16
C TYR A 54 1.51 -8.88 1.37
N ALA A 55 2.41 -9.84 1.13
CA ALA A 55 3.11 -10.55 2.20
C ALA A 55 4.41 -9.86 2.61
N GLN A 56 4.81 -8.79 1.93
CA GLN A 56 6.01 -8.04 2.25
C GLN A 56 5.73 -7.00 3.34
N SER A 57 6.79 -6.48 3.95
CA SER A 57 6.62 -5.46 4.97
C SER A 57 6.09 -4.16 4.37
N PRO A 58 5.32 -3.36 5.13
CA PRO A 58 4.89 -2.05 4.65
C PRO A 58 6.05 -1.15 4.24
N SER A 59 7.18 -1.21 4.95
CA SER A 59 8.36 -0.41 4.61
C SER A 59 8.88 -0.73 3.21
N TYR A 60 8.94 -2.01 2.88
CA TYR A 60 9.39 -2.46 1.56
C TYR A 60 8.44 -1.96 0.47
N VAL A 61 7.14 -2.11 0.71
CA VAL A 61 6.12 -1.67 -0.24
C VAL A 61 6.18 -0.16 -0.42
N TYR A 62 6.45 0.58 0.65
CA TYR A 62 6.57 2.03 0.57
C TYR A 62 7.76 2.45 -0.29
N GLU A 63 8.87 1.74 -0.21
CA GLU A 63 10.01 2.01 -1.08
C GLU A 63 9.63 1.89 -2.56
N LEU A 64 8.83 0.87 -2.90
CA LEU A 64 8.33 0.71 -4.26
C LEU A 64 7.42 1.87 -4.66
N LEU A 65 6.55 2.30 -3.76
CA LEU A 65 5.64 3.41 -4.01
C LEU A 65 6.43 4.70 -4.25
N LYS A 66 7.45 4.97 -3.46
CA LYS A 66 8.29 6.16 -3.62
C LYS A 66 8.93 6.19 -4.99
N ARG A 67 9.41 5.06 -5.47
CA ARG A 67 10.00 4.95 -6.80
C ARG A 67 9.00 5.27 -7.89
N GLU A 68 7.78 4.80 -7.72
CA GLU A 68 6.70 5.05 -8.67
C GLU A 68 6.33 6.52 -8.74
N LEU A 69 6.39 7.23 -7.61
CA LEU A 69 5.96 8.63 -7.51
C LEU A 69 7.03 9.63 -7.99
N HIS A 70 8.19 9.16 -8.37
CA HIS A 70 9.25 10.02 -8.88
C HIS A 70 9.12 10.29 -10.38
#